data_31fe2e63f96f59c9ef8893172b95fb10
#
_entry.id   31fe2e63f96f59c9ef8893172b95fb10
#
_cell.length_a   1.000
_cell.length_b   1.000
_cell.length_c   1.000
_cell.angle_alpha   90.00
_cell.angle_beta   90.00
_cell.angle_gamma   90.00
#
_symmetry.space_group_name_H-M   'P 1'
#
loop_
_entity.id
_entity.type
_entity.pdbx_description
1 polymer ?
#
loop_
_entity_poly.entity_id
_entity_poly.type
_entity_poly.pdbx_seq_one_letter_code
_entity_poly.pdbx_strand_id
1 'polypeptide(L)'
;MAGMLYLVATPIGNLGDFSPRAVETLAEVDFIAAEDTRVSVKLLNHFDIKKPLVSYHEHNRAAAGQAILARLLAGETCALVTDAGTPAISDPGQELVALCAENGVTVQAIPGCCAAIAALAVSGLDTRRFTFEGFLPAGKSERRAALEELSGETRTMVFHEAPHRLRTTLADMAEALGDRPVALCRELTKLHEDTVRTTLAQAAAYYAANEPRGEYVLVVAGRERQAQTQLTLEEGVERVLRLRADGVRMKDAVRQVADDTGLSRNDLYDAALRR
;
A
#
# COMPACT_ATOMS: atom_id res chain seq x y z
N MET A 1 22.35 28.97 0.14
CA MET A 1 21.43 28.01 0.79
C MET A 1 21.34 26.82 -0.11
N ALA A 2 21.24 25.61 0.43
CA ALA A 2 20.97 24.44 -0.42
C ALA A 2 19.63 24.62 -1.13
N GLY A 3 19.50 24.02 -2.31
CA GLY A 3 18.25 23.98 -3.06
C GLY A 3 17.21 23.07 -2.41
N MET A 4 16.16 22.76 -3.13
CA MET A 4 15.04 21.96 -2.63
C MET A 4 14.64 20.89 -3.65
N LEU A 5 14.31 19.70 -3.15
CA LEU A 5 13.69 18.63 -3.95
C LEU A 5 12.18 18.64 -3.75
N TYR A 6 11.42 18.71 -4.82
CA TYR A 6 9.96 18.54 -4.81
C TYR A 6 9.58 17.17 -5.36
N LEU A 7 8.77 16.41 -4.63
CA LEU A 7 8.13 15.20 -5.14
C LEU A 7 6.77 15.60 -5.70
N VAL A 8 6.62 15.61 -7.02
CA VAL A 8 5.39 16.09 -7.66
C VAL A 8 4.60 14.92 -8.21
N ALA A 9 3.43 14.69 -7.62
CA ALA A 9 2.52 13.66 -8.10
C ALA A 9 1.92 14.05 -9.45
N THR A 10 1.94 13.13 -10.42
CA THR A 10 1.43 13.31 -11.78
C THR A 10 0.08 12.60 -11.95
N PRO A 11 -0.73 12.96 -12.97
CA PRO A 11 -2.00 12.29 -13.26
C PRO A 11 -1.83 10.79 -13.52
N ILE A 12 -2.82 10.00 -13.10
CA ILE A 12 -2.85 8.54 -13.31
C ILE A 12 -3.77 8.11 -14.47
N GLY A 13 -4.23 9.08 -15.26
CA GLY A 13 -5.09 8.80 -16.40
C GLY A 13 -5.96 9.98 -16.85
N ASN A 14 -6.14 10.98 -15.98
CA ASN A 14 -6.93 12.17 -16.28
C ASN A 14 -6.11 13.45 -16.00
N LEU A 15 -5.82 14.20 -17.03
CA LEU A 15 -5.05 15.45 -16.91
C LEU A 15 -5.75 16.50 -16.02
N GLY A 16 -7.07 16.42 -15.88
CA GLY A 16 -7.83 17.28 -14.97
C GLY A 16 -7.53 17.07 -13.48
N ASP A 17 -6.89 15.96 -13.12
CA ASP A 17 -6.48 15.66 -11.74
C ASP A 17 -5.11 16.29 -11.39
N PHE A 18 -4.48 16.96 -12.32
CA PHE A 18 -3.19 17.63 -12.05
C PHE A 18 -3.43 18.93 -11.28
N SER A 19 -2.90 18.99 -10.05
CA SER A 19 -3.16 20.15 -9.21
C SER A 19 -2.50 21.42 -9.74
N PRO A 20 -3.14 22.60 -9.58
CA PRO A 20 -2.52 23.89 -9.98
C PRO A 20 -1.14 24.09 -9.35
N ARG A 21 -0.97 23.72 -8.07
CA ARG A 21 0.32 23.81 -7.38
C ARG A 21 1.39 22.89 -7.98
N ALA A 22 1.02 21.73 -8.52
CA ALA A 22 1.96 20.86 -9.22
C ALA A 22 2.44 21.53 -10.52
N VAL A 23 1.54 22.12 -11.29
CA VAL A 23 1.87 22.88 -12.52
C VAL A 23 2.79 24.06 -12.21
N GLU A 24 2.45 24.86 -11.20
CA GLU A 24 3.25 25.99 -10.73
C GLU A 24 4.66 25.54 -10.30
N THR A 25 4.74 24.49 -9.45
CA THR A 25 6.03 23.96 -8.98
C THR A 25 6.92 23.52 -10.14
N LEU A 26 6.36 22.78 -11.12
CA LEU A 26 7.12 22.35 -12.29
C LEU A 26 7.55 23.51 -13.19
N ALA A 27 6.78 24.59 -13.23
CA ALA A 27 7.13 25.79 -13.96
C ALA A 27 8.22 26.65 -13.26
N GLU A 28 8.38 26.52 -11.95
CA GLU A 28 9.31 27.32 -11.15
C GLU A 28 10.68 26.67 -10.94
N VAL A 29 10.74 25.32 -10.77
CA VAL A 29 12.02 24.63 -10.51
C VAL A 29 13.06 24.84 -11.61
N ASP A 30 14.34 24.68 -11.27
CA ASP A 30 15.43 24.83 -12.25
C ASP A 30 15.50 23.66 -13.21
N PHE A 31 15.15 22.45 -12.77
CA PHE A 31 15.09 21.26 -13.62
C PHE A 31 14.14 20.19 -13.06
N ILE A 32 13.78 19.23 -13.90
CA ILE A 32 12.89 18.15 -13.56
C ILE A 32 13.62 16.81 -13.74
N ALA A 33 13.62 15.97 -12.71
CA ALA A 33 14.04 14.58 -12.76
C ALA A 33 12.82 13.71 -13.11
N ALA A 34 12.91 12.91 -14.16
CA ALA A 34 11.78 12.12 -14.67
C ALA A 34 12.18 10.66 -14.89
N GLU A 35 11.26 9.75 -14.62
CA GLU A 35 11.44 8.31 -14.85
C GLU A 35 11.59 8.02 -16.34
N ASP A 36 10.59 8.35 -17.15
CA ASP A 36 10.68 8.38 -18.61
C ASP A 36 10.48 9.82 -19.11
N THR A 37 11.57 10.44 -19.58
CA THR A 37 11.54 11.81 -20.09
C THR A 37 10.61 11.97 -21.29
N ARG A 38 10.34 10.91 -22.07
CA ARG A 38 9.43 10.94 -23.23
C ARG A 38 7.97 11.06 -22.80
N VAL A 39 7.61 10.41 -21.68
CA VAL A 39 6.27 10.51 -21.08
C VAL A 39 6.11 11.89 -20.45
N SER A 40 7.07 12.29 -19.63
CA SER A 40 7.05 13.58 -18.94
C SER A 40 6.99 14.77 -19.89
N VAL A 41 7.71 14.73 -21.03
CA VAL A 41 7.65 15.80 -22.06
C VAL A 41 6.21 16.00 -22.57
N LYS A 42 5.43 14.94 -22.74
CA LYS A 42 4.04 15.06 -23.21
C LYS A 42 3.18 15.81 -22.18
N LEU A 43 3.34 15.45 -20.88
CA LEU A 43 2.66 16.13 -19.78
C LEU A 43 3.05 17.61 -19.71
N LEU A 44 4.35 17.90 -19.71
CA LEU A 44 4.88 19.27 -19.64
C LEU A 44 4.41 20.13 -20.81
N ASN A 45 4.44 19.60 -22.04
CA ASN A 45 3.95 20.30 -23.21
C ASN A 45 2.46 20.63 -23.14
N HIS A 46 1.65 19.74 -22.53
CA HIS A 46 0.21 20.01 -22.36
C HIS A 46 -0.05 21.23 -21.47
N PHE A 47 0.83 21.48 -20.50
CA PHE A 47 0.74 22.61 -19.57
C PHE A 47 1.70 23.77 -19.93
N ASP A 48 2.29 23.75 -21.12
CA ASP A 48 3.19 24.79 -21.62
C ASP A 48 4.46 24.99 -20.74
N ILE A 49 4.89 23.94 -20.05
CA ILE A 49 6.08 23.97 -19.18
C ILE A 49 7.32 23.57 -19.97
N LYS A 50 8.35 24.46 -19.97
CA LYS A 50 9.63 24.25 -20.65
C LYS A 50 10.76 24.28 -19.64
N LYS A 51 11.19 23.10 -19.17
CA LYS A 51 12.27 22.93 -18.18
C LYS A 51 13.27 21.87 -18.64
N PRO A 52 14.54 22.00 -18.26
CA PRO A 52 15.52 20.96 -18.46
C PRO A 52 15.07 19.66 -17.79
N LEU A 53 15.15 18.54 -18.51
CA LEU A 53 14.84 17.22 -18.01
C LEU A 53 16.11 16.42 -17.78
N VAL A 54 16.18 15.69 -16.68
CA VAL A 54 17.18 14.67 -16.41
C VAL A 54 16.49 13.33 -16.19
N SER A 55 17.06 12.26 -16.70
CA SER A 55 16.51 10.91 -16.50
C SER A 55 16.88 10.39 -15.12
N TYR A 56 15.88 9.89 -14.37
CA TYR A 56 16.06 9.25 -13.08
C TYR A 56 15.16 8.02 -12.97
N HIS A 57 15.67 6.84 -13.24
CA HIS A 57 14.95 5.58 -13.25
C HIS A 57 15.74 4.51 -12.49
N GLU A 58 15.15 3.35 -12.24
CA GLU A 58 15.72 2.28 -11.43
C GLU A 58 17.14 1.88 -11.85
N HIS A 59 17.43 1.84 -13.16
CA HIS A 59 18.73 1.40 -13.67
C HIS A 59 19.85 2.44 -13.56
N ASN A 60 19.54 3.74 -13.37
CA ASN A 60 20.55 4.81 -13.28
C ASN A 60 20.52 5.56 -11.94
N ARG A 61 19.63 5.19 -11.00
CA ARG A 61 19.33 5.90 -9.76
C ARG A 61 20.56 6.28 -8.92
N ALA A 62 21.57 5.41 -8.87
CA ALA A 62 22.79 5.70 -8.08
C ALA A 62 23.59 6.88 -8.68
N ALA A 63 23.91 6.82 -9.96
CA ALA A 63 24.70 7.89 -10.63
C ALA A 63 23.89 9.17 -10.81
N ALA A 64 22.64 9.05 -11.27
CA ALA A 64 21.75 10.19 -11.45
C ALA A 64 21.41 10.87 -10.12
N GLY A 65 21.20 10.09 -9.05
CA GLY A 65 20.94 10.61 -7.70
C GLY A 65 22.07 11.49 -7.18
N GLN A 66 23.33 11.06 -7.34
CA GLN A 66 24.49 11.86 -6.96
C GLN A 66 24.61 13.14 -7.79
N ALA A 67 24.35 13.08 -9.09
CA ALA A 67 24.37 14.27 -9.94
C ALA A 67 23.26 15.28 -9.57
N ILE A 68 22.04 14.79 -9.27
CA ILE A 68 20.94 15.62 -8.79
C ILE A 68 21.30 16.26 -7.44
N LEU A 69 21.81 15.46 -6.49
CA LEU A 69 22.23 15.97 -5.18
C LEU A 69 23.27 17.08 -5.31
N ALA A 70 24.29 16.92 -6.16
CA ALA A 70 25.32 17.93 -6.35
C ALA A 70 24.72 19.29 -6.81
N ARG A 71 23.72 19.25 -7.70
CA ARG A 71 23.00 20.44 -8.16
C ARG A 71 22.17 21.08 -7.05
N LEU A 72 21.46 20.24 -6.26
CA LEU A 72 20.68 20.71 -5.10
C LEU A 72 21.58 21.37 -4.06
N LEU A 73 22.77 20.80 -3.77
CA LEU A 73 23.75 21.40 -2.86
C LEU A 73 24.34 22.70 -3.40
N ALA A 74 24.41 22.86 -4.71
CA ALA A 74 24.80 24.12 -5.37
C ALA A 74 23.70 25.21 -5.33
N GLY A 75 22.50 24.87 -4.82
CA GLY A 75 21.39 25.81 -4.63
C GLY A 75 20.29 25.73 -5.70
N GLU A 76 20.38 24.82 -6.66
CA GLU A 76 19.32 24.60 -7.64
C GLU A 76 18.14 23.87 -7.02
N THR A 77 16.94 24.05 -7.58
CA THR A 77 15.70 23.36 -7.21
C THR A 77 15.34 22.28 -8.23
N CYS A 78 14.85 21.15 -7.76
CA CYS A 78 14.48 20.01 -8.61
C CYS A 78 13.07 19.52 -8.29
N ALA A 79 12.30 19.18 -9.31
CA ALA A 79 11.08 18.36 -9.14
C ALA A 79 11.36 16.93 -9.62
N LEU A 80 11.04 15.94 -8.79
CA LEU A 80 10.99 14.55 -9.20
C LEU A 80 9.56 14.20 -9.60
N VAL A 81 9.40 13.63 -10.79
CA VAL A 81 8.14 13.10 -11.32
C VAL A 81 8.31 11.65 -11.76
N THR A 82 7.23 10.89 -11.73
CA THR A 82 7.12 9.55 -12.31
C THR A 82 6.16 9.57 -13.50
N ASP A 83 6.06 8.47 -14.22
CA ASP A 83 5.19 8.36 -15.39
C ASP A 83 3.73 8.56 -15.02
N ALA A 84 3.31 8.09 -13.82
CA ALA A 84 1.95 8.25 -13.30
C ALA A 84 1.92 8.12 -11.77
N GLY A 85 1.26 9.04 -11.09
CA GLY A 85 1.04 8.97 -9.65
C GLY A 85 2.09 9.66 -8.80
N THR A 86 2.28 9.19 -7.58
CA THR A 86 3.14 9.80 -6.56
C THR A 86 4.54 9.20 -6.61
N PRO A 87 5.60 10.00 -6.86
CA PRO A 87 6.98 9.52 -6.87
C PRO A 87 7.36 8.81 -5.57
N ALA A 88 8.29 7.86 -5.65
CA ALA A 88 8.78 7.04 -4.54
C ALA A 88 7.76 6.05 -3.94
N ILE A 89 6.56 5.93 -4.52
CA ILE A 89 5.55 4.93 -4.10
C ILE A 89 5.36 3.92 -5.25
N SER A 90 6.00 2.79 -5.18
CA SER A 90 6.17 1.78 -6.26
C SER A 90 6.98 2.25 -7.47
N ASP A 91 7.52 3.46 -7.41
CA ASP A 91 8.27 4.12 -8.46
C ASP A 91 9.63 4.59 -7.94
N PRO A 92 10.60 4.93 -8.83
CA PRO A 92 11.89 5.47 -8.40
C PRO A 92 11.73 6.76 -7.57
N GLY A 93 12.59 6.91 -6.54
CA GLY A 93 12.59 8.16 -5.74
C GLY A 93 12.99 7.98 -4.30
N GLN A 94 12.71 6.84 -3.68
CA GLN A 94 13.00 6.61 -2.26
C GLN A 94 14.47 6.86 -1.93
N GLU A 95 15.38 6.36 -2.75
CA GLU A 95 16.82 6.52 -2.52
C GLU A 95 17.27 7.97 -2.69
N LEU A 96 16.66 8.73 -3.62
CA LEU A 96 16.96 10.14 -3.79
C LEU A 96 16.46 10.96 -2.58
N VAL A 97 15.29 10.63 -2.06
CA VAL A 97 14.76 11.23 -0.82
C VAL A 97 15.68 10.97 0.36
N ALA A 98 16.10 9.71 0.55
CA ALA A 98 17.04 9.33 1.61
C ALA A 98 18.36 10.09 1.46
N LEU A 99 18.93 10.12 0.25
CA LEU A 99 20.16 10.82 -0.05
C LEU A 99 20.07 12.33 0.22
N CYS A 100 18.96 12.97 -0.13
CA CYS A 100 18.69 14.37 0.18
C CYS A 100 18.61 14.61 1.70
N ALA A 101 17.89 13.75 2.42
CA ALA A 101 17.74 13.86 3.88
C ALA A 101 19.08 13.72 4.58
N GLU A 102 19.93 12.76 4.20
CA GLU A 102 21.26 12.55 4.75
C GLU A 102 22.20 13.75 4.54
N ASN A 103 21.99 14.52 3.47
CA ASN A 103 22.80 15.69 3.12
C ASN A 103 22.15 17.04 3.48
N GLY A 104 21.08 17.03 4.28
CA GLY A 104 20.41 18.25 4.75
C GLY A 104 19.68 19.05 3.67
N VAL A 105 19.37 18.44 2.52
CA VAL A 105 18.55 19.03 1.47
C VAL A 105 17.08 18.87 1.84
N THR A 106 16.33 19.97 1.81
CA THR A 106 14.89 19.94 2.08
C THR A 106 14.15 19.20 0.98
N VAL A 107 13.28 18.27 1.38
CA VAL A 107 12.37 17.56 0.48
C VAL A 107 10.94 17.95 0.80
N GLN A 108 10.18 18.33 -0.23
CA GLN A 108 8.77 18.71 -0.09
C GLN A 108 7.88 17.90 -1.02
N ALA A 109 6.80 17.35 -0.50
CA ALA A 109 5.79 16.68 -1.33
C ALA A 109 4.76 17.69 -1.84
N ILE A 110 4.44 17.58 -3.12
CA ILE A 110 3.31 18.24 -3.78
C ILE A 110 2.24 17.16 -3.96
N PRO A 111 1.21 17.12 -3.09
CA PRO A 111 0.18 16.08 -3.10
C PRO A 111 -0.59 16.05 -4.42
N GLY A 112 -0.98 14.86 -4.83
CA GLY A 112 -1.79 14.64 -6.03
C GLY A 112 -2.26 13.19 -6.13
N CYS A 113 -2.35 12.68 -7.35
CA CYS A 113 -2.90 11.37 -7.63
C CYS A 113 -2.08 10.25 -6.98
N CYS A 114 -2.80 9.31 -6.36
CA CYS A 114 -2.27 8.06 -5.85
C CYS A 114 -3.32 6.96 -6.06
N ALA A 115 -3.05 6.05 -6.99
CA ALA A 115 -4.00 5.01 -7.37
C ALA A 115 -4.37 4.10 -6.19
N ALA A 116 -3.39 3.76 -5.32
CA ALA A 116 -3.63 2.93 -4.15
C ALA A 116 -4.64 3.55 -3.18
N ILE A 117 -4.50 4.85 -2.89
CA ILE A 117 -5.40 5.57 -1.97
C ILE A 117 -6.77 5.81 -2.62
N ALA A 118 -6.81 6.14 -3.92
CA ALA A 118 -8.07 6.29 -4.65
C ALA A 118 -8.87 4.97 -4.65
N ALA A 119 -8.21 3.85 -4.97
CA ALA A 119 -8.81 2.52 -4.93
C ALA A 119 -9.32 2.15 -3.53
N LEU A 120 -8.50 2.37 -2.49
CA LEU A 120 -8.88 2.10 -1.10
C LEU A 120 -10.14 2.89 -0.71
N ALA A 121 -10.21 4.17 -1.07
CA ALA A 121 -11.34 5.04 -0.74
C ALA A 121 -12.66 4.56 -1.36
N VAL A 122 -12.61 4.00 -2.59
CA VAL A 122 -13.81 3.52 -3.29
C VAL A 122 -14.07 2.03 -3.10
N SER A 123 -13.20 1.29 -2.42
CA SER A 123 -13.28 -0.16 -2.26
C SER A 123 -14.52 -0.65 -1.49
N GLY A 124 -14.96 0.14 -0.51
CA GLY A 124 -15.99 -0.27 0.46
C GLY A 124 -15.47 -1.18 1.57
N LEU A 125 -14.15 -1.40 1.66
CA LEU A 125 -13.49 -2.16 2.72
C LEU A 125 -13.02 -1.24 3.86
N ASP A 126 -12.54 -1.81 4.97
CA ASP A 126 -12.05 -1.03 6.12
C ASP A 126 -10.79 -0.23 5.74
N THR A 127 -10.89 1.10 5.83
CA THR A 127 -9.81 2.02 5.49
C THR A 127 -9.01 2.52 6.69
N ARG A 128 -9.41 2.19 7.92
CA ARG A 128 -8.78 2.69 9.16
C ARG A 128 -7.35 2.21 9.33
N ARG A 129 -7.07 0.99 8.90
CA ARG A 129 -5.73 0.38 8.91
C ARG A 129 -5.57 -0.48 7.67
N PHE A 130 -4.56 -0.21 6.88
CA PHE A 130 -4.28 -0.95 5.66
C PHE A 130 -2.77 -1.13 5.46
N THR A 131 -2.41 -2.00 4.56
CA THR A 131 -1.04 -2.19 4.07
C THR A 131 -1.01 -1.94 2.57
N PHE A 132 0.07 -1.38 2.10
CA PHE A 132 0.35 -1.22 0.68
C PHE A 132 1.44 -2.21 0.29
N GLU A 133 1.08 -3.19 -0.52
CA GLU A 133 1.95 -4.31 -0.91
C GLU A 133 2.59 -4.10 -2.30
N GLY A 134 2.14 -3.06 -3.03
CA GLY A 134 2.66 -2.77 -4.37
C GLY A 134 2.38 -3.90 -5.37
N PHE A 135 3.36 -4.20 -6.22
CA PHE A 135 3.29 -5.33 -7.16
C PHE A 135 3.85 -6.60 -6.54
N LEU A 136 3.07 -7.67 -6.59
CA LEU A 136 3.57 -8.99 -6.19
C LEU A 136 4.69 -9.47 -7.15
N PRO A 137 5.63 -10.30 -6.69
CA PRO A 137 6.69 -10.86 -7.53
C PRO A 137 6.15 -11.53 -8.80
N ALA A 138 6.85 -11.37 -9.92
CA ALA A 138 6.47 -11.98 -11.20
C ALA A 138 6.63 -13.50 -11.18
N GLY A 139 7.67 -13.99 -10.50
CA GLY A 139 7.93 -15.41 -10.32
C GLY A 139 6.85 -16.09 -9.48
N LYS A 140 6.34 -17.25 -9.95
CA LYS A 140 5.25 -17.97 -9.27
C LYS A 140 5.63 -18.37 -7.83
N SER A 141 6.83 -18.89 -7.63
CA SER A 141 7.30 -19.33 -6.31
C SER A 141 7.41 -18.17 -5.33
N GLU A 142 8.04 -17.08 -5.77
CA GLU A 142 8.23 -15.87 -4.96
C GLU A 142 6.88 -15.20 -4.64
N ARG A 143 5.96 -15.14 -5.62
CA ARG A 143 4.62 -14.60 -5.41
C ARG A 143 3.83 -15.40 -4.38
N ARG A 144 3.89 -16.75 -4.44
CA ARG A 144 3.23 -17.61 -3.45
C ARG A 144 3.83 -17.45 -2.06
N ALA A 145 5.15 -17.35 -1.96
CA ALA A 145 5.82 -17.10 -0.68
C ALA A 145 5.39 -15.76 -0.08
N ALA A 146 5.37 -14.68 -0.87
CA ALA A 146 4.89 -13.38 -0.41
C ALA A 146 3.41 -13.42 0.03
N LEU A 147 2.54 -14.13 -0.69
CA LEU A 147 1.13 -14.30 -0.31
C LEU A 147 0.95 -15.13 0.96
N GLU A 148 1.80 -16.15 1.18
CA GLU A 148 1.77 -16.96 2.40
C GLU A 148 2.13 -16.11 3.63
N GLU A 149 3.12 -15.21 3.53
CA GLU A 149 3.45 -14.26 4.60
C GLU A 149 2.25 -13.35 4.94
N LEU A 150 1.42 -13.01 3.95
CA LEU A 150 0.22 -12.18 4.11
C LEU A 150 -1.03 -12.98 4.53
N SER A 151 -0.95 -14.31 4.63
CA SER A 151 -2.12 -15.15 4.95
C SER A 151 -2.76 -14.83 6.30
N GLY A 152 -1.94 -14.37 7.27
CA GLY A 152 -2.37 -13.94 8.59
C GLY A 152 -2.76 -12.46 8.70
N GLU A 153 -2.57 -11.64 7.65
CA GLU A 153 -2.81 -10.19 7.72
C GLU A 153 -4.29 -9.87 7.96
N THR A 154 -4.55 -9.03 8.96
CA THR A 154 -5.89 -8.64 9.39
C THR A 154 -6.32 -7.25 8.92
N ARG A 155 -5.38 -6.46 8.39
CA ARG A 155 -5.64 -5.16 7.79
C ARG A 155 -6.05 -5.33 6.33
N THR A 156 -6.73 -4.33 5.78
CA THR A 156 -6.97 -4.25 4.34
C THR A 156 -5.64 -4.15 3.60
N MET A 157 -5.47 -4.90 2.53
CA MET A 157 -4.24 -4.95 1.72
C MET A 157 -4.51 -4.32 0.35
N VAL A 158 -3.59 -3.51 -0.15
CA VAL A 158 -3.70 -2.84 -1.45
C VAL A 158 -2.56 -3.30 -2.35
N PHE A 159 -2.89 -3.83 -3.53
CA PHE A 159 -1.93 -4.31 -4.52
C PHE A 159 -2.14 -3.61 -5.85
N HIS A 160 -1.05 -3.32 -6.55
CA HIS A 160 -1.08 -2.98 -7.97
C HIS A 160 -0.97 -4.24 -8.81
N GLU A 161 -1.68 -4.32 -9.95
CA GLU A 161 -1.55 -5.47 -10.84
C GLU A 161 -1.76 -5.11 -12.32
N ALA A 162 -0.93 -5.71 -13.15
CA ALA A 162 -1.03 -5.56 -14.60
C ALA A 162 -2.02 -6.57 -15.20
N PRO A 163 -2.72 -6.22 -16.29
CA PRO A 163 -3.77 -7.08 -16.86
C PRO A 163 -3.27 -8.47 -17.24
N HIS A 164 -2.07 -8.57 -17.83
CA HIS A 164 -1.50 -9.85 -18.27
C HIS A 164 -1.15 -10.81 -17.11
N ARG A 165 -1.08 -10.32 -15.87
CA ARG A 165 -0.78 -11.11 -14.67
C ARG A 165 -2.03 -11.41 -13.84
N LEU A 166 -3.09 -10.60 -13.96
CA LEU A 166 -4.25 -10.60 -13.08
C LEU A 166 -4.85 -11.99 -12.85
N ARG A 167 -4.99 -12.81 -13.91
CA ARG A 167 -5.52 -14.18 -13.80
C ARG A 167 -4.73 -15.04 -12.82
N THR A 168 -3.42 -15.06 -12.98
CA THR A 168 -2.55 -15.89 -12.16
C THR A 168 -2.48 -15.36 -10.73
N THR A 169 -2.45 -14.05 -10.58
CA THR A 169 -2.42 -13.40 -9.27
C THR A 169 -3.70 -13.66 -8.48
N LEU A 170 -4.87 -13.52 -9.07
CA LEU A 170 -6.15 -13.82 -8.39
C LEU A 170 -6.27 -15.29 -7.99
N ALA A 171 -5.80 -16.22 -8.83
CA ALA A 171 -5.79 -17.64 -8.50
C ALA A 171 -4.86 -17.95 -7.30
N ASP A 172 -3.64 -17.40 -7.32
CA ASP A 172 -2.69 -17.58 -6.22
C ASP A 172 -3.16 -16.87 -4.94
N MET A 173 -3.81 -15.69 -5.04
CA MET A 173 -4.43 -15.02 -3.90
C MET A 173 -5.56 -15.85 -3.27
N ALA A 174 -6.46 -16.39 -4.08
CA ALA A 174 -7.56 -17.23 -3.59
C ALA A 174 -7.06 -18.50 -2.90
N GLU A 175 -5.96 -19.09 -3.41
CA GLU A 175 -5.33 -20.28 -2.81
C GLU A 175 -4.66 -19.94 -1.46
N ALA A 176 -3.89 -18.85 -1.39
CA ALA A 176 -3.08 -18.52 -0.21
C ALA A 176 -3.86 -17.76 0.89
N LEU A 177 -4.72 -16.83 0.49
CA LEU A 177 -5.46 -15.95 1.41
C LEU A 177 -6.84 -16.50 1.76
N GLY A 178 -7.36 -17.48 1.00
CA GLY A 178 -8.74 -17.93 1.09
C GLY A 178 -9.72 -16.99 0.38
N ASP A 179 -11.02 -17.29 0.49
CA ASP A 179 -12.07 -16.52 -0.20
C ASP A 179 -12.42 -15.24 0.55
N ARG A 180 -11.55 -14.22 0.46
CA ARG A 180 -11.75 -12.91 1.08
C ARG A 180 -12.49 -11.96 0.15
N PRO A 181 -13.24 -10.98 0.69
CA PRO A 181 -13.75 -9.86 -0.08
C PRO A 181 -12.62 -9.11 -0.80
N VAL A 182 -12.87 -8.73 -2.04
CA VAL A 182 -11.94 -7.94 -2.86
C VAL A 182 -12.69 -6.89 -3.67
N ALA A 183 -12.13 -5.70 -3.79
CA ALA A 183 -12.52 -4.71 -4.77
C ALA A 183 -11.43 -4.65 -5.86
N LEU A 184 -11.85 -4.86 -7.11
CA LEU A 184 -11.00 -4.69 -8.28
C LEU A 184 -11.31 -3.31 -8.87
N CYS A 185 -10.41 -2.35 -8.66
CA CYS A 185 -10.50 -1.01 -9.23
C CYS A 185 -9.71 -1.00 -10.53
N ARG A 186 -10.41 -0.78 -11.63
CA ARG A 186 -9.85 -0.81 -12.98
C ARG A 186 -9.88 0.56 -13.61
N GLU A 187 -8.79 0.94 -14.30
CA GLU A 187 -8.70 2.15 -15.11
C GLU A 187 -9.15 3.42 -14.36
N LEU A 188 -8.71 3.54 -13.10
CA LEU A 188 -9.04 4.68 -12.22
C LEU A 188 -8.77 6.00 -12.94
N THR A 189 -9.69 6.95 -12.83
CA THR A 189 -9.73 8.28 -13.46
C THR A 189 -9.89 8.31 -14.99
N LYS A 190 -9.85 7.14 -15.65
CA LYS A 190 -9.98 7.03 -17.12
C LYS A 190 -11.44 6.82 -17.55
N LEU A 191 -11.69 6.91 -18.86
CA LEU A 191 -13.04 6.78 -19.46
C LEU A 191 -13.74 5.46 -19.09
N HIS A 192 -12.98 4.39 -18.89
CA HIS A 192 -13.49 3.06 -18.58
C HIS A 192 -13.24 2.65 -17.14
N GLU A 193 -13.23 3.63 -16.24
CA GLU A 193 -13.13 3.38 -14.81
C GLU A 193 -14.26 2.48 -14.32
N ASP A 194 -13.89 1.45 -13.57
CA ASP A 194 -14.84 0.50 -13.00
C ASP A 194 -14.33 -0.04 -11.66
N THR A 195 -15.24 -0.29 -10.73
CA THR A 195 -14.93 -0.90 -9.43
C THR A 195 -15.87 -2.07 -9.16
N VAL A 196 -15.35 -3.29 -9.35
CA VAL A 196 -16.07 -4.52 -9.07
C VAL A 196 -15.77 -5.00 -7.66
N ARG A 197 -16.80 -5.15 -6.84
CA ARG A 197 -16.72 -5.68 -5.47
C ARG A 197 -17.25 -7.09 -5.45
N THR A 198 -16.42 -8.05 -5.03
CA THR A 198 -16.71 -9.49 -5.09
C THR A 198 -15.84 -10.24 -4.07
N THR A 199 -15.63 -11.54 -4.26
CA THR A 199 -14.65 -12.33 -3.49
C THR A 199 -13.51 -12.80 -4.38
N LEU A 200 -12.38 -13.19 -3.78
CA LEU A 200 -11.21 -13.67 -4.51
C LEU A 200 -11.55 -14.89 -5.38
N ALA A 201 -12.36 -15.83 -4.88
CA ALA A 201 -12.76 -17.02 -5.62
C ALA A 201 -13.64 -16.65 -6.83
N GLN A 202 -14.61 -15.75 -6.65
CA GLN A 202 -15.47 -15.28 -7.74
C GLN A 202 -14.68 -14.49 -8.79
N ALA A 203 -13.77 -13.60 -8.34
CA ALA A 203 -12.89 -12.86 -9.25
C ALA A 203 -11.99 -13.81 -10.07
N ALA A 204 -11.36 -14.79 -9.40
CA ALA A 204 -10.53 -15.78 -10.07
C ALA A 204 -11.32 -16.59 -11.11
N ALA A 205 -12.54 -17.03 -10.76
CA ALA A 205 -13.42 -17.75 -11.68
C ALA A 205 -13.83 -16.89 -12.88
N TYR A 206 -14.20 -15.63 -12.66
CA TYR A 206 -14.58 -14.71 -13.73
C TYR A 206 -13.43 -14.48 -14.72
N TYR A 207 -12.24 -14.16 -14.23
CA TYR A 207 -11.09 -13.87 -15.08
C TYR A 207 -10.41 -15.13 -15.64
N ALA A 208 -10.73 -16.32 -15.16
CA ALA A 208 -10.36 -17.55 -15.85
C ALA A 208 -10.99 -17.64 -17.27
N ALA A 209 -12.23 -17.16 -17.41
CA ALA A 209 -12.98 -17.19 -18.68
C ALA A 209 -12.92 -15.86 -19.47
N ASN A 210 -12.62 -14.74 -18.81
CA ASN A 210 -12.63 -13.41 -19.42
C ASN A 210 -11.24 -12.80 -19.47
N GLU A 211 -10.91 -12.11 -20.55
CA GLU A 211 -9.59 -11.47 -20.71
C GLU A 211 -9.52 -10.16 -19.93
N PRO A 212 -8.54 -10.00 -18.99
CA PRO A 212 -8.33 -8.75 -18.30
C PRO A 212 -7.82 -7.65 -19.23
N ARG A 213 -8.33 -6.42 -19.06
CA ARG A 213 -7.90 -5.24 -19.83
C ARG A 213 -7.76 -4.05 -18.92
N GLY A 214 -6.77 -3.20 -19.23
CA GLY A 214 -6.48 -2.00 -18.44
C GLY A 214 -5.66 -2.32 -17.20
N GLU A 215 -5.43 -1.32 -16.36
CA GLU A 215 -4.64 -1.38 -15.13
C GLU A 215 -5.55 -1.61 -13.93
N TYR A 216 -5.05 -2.36 -12.96
CA TYR A 216 -5.83 -2.76 -11.79
C TYR A 216 -5.14 -2.34 -10.49
N VAL A 217 -5.96 -1.91 -9.55
CA VAL A 217 -5.62 -1.91 -8.13
C VAL A 217 -6.57 -2.87 -7.43
N LEU A 218 -6.00 -3.85 -6.72
CA LEU A 218 -6.76 -4.84 -5.95
C LEU A 218 -6.74 -4.40 -4.49
N VAL A 219 -7.92 -4.23 -3.91
CA VAL A 219 -8.08 -3.95 -2.48
C VAL A 219 -8.71 -5.20 -1.86
N VAL A 220 -7.93 -5.92 -1.05
CA VAL A 220 -8.32 -7.21 -0.46
C VAL A 220 -8.57 -7.04 1.03
N ALA A 221 -9.67 -7.56 1.53
CA ALA A 221 -9.96 -7.55 2.95
C ALA A 221 -8.91 -8.32 3.75
N GLY A 222 -8.56 -7.84 4.92
CA GLY A 222 -7.77 -8.59 5.88
C GLY A 222 -8.49 -9.87 6.31
N ARG A 223 -7.75 -10.80 6.91
CA ARG A 223 -8.33 -11.97 7.54
C ARG A 223 -9.31 -11.51 8.63
N GLU A 224 -10.52 -12.00 8.58
CA GLU A 224 -11.43 -11.79 9.70
C GLU A 224 -10.73 -12.26 10.98
N ARG A 225 -10.60 -11.35 11.93
CA ARG A 225 -10.29 -11.80 13.28
C ARG A 225 -11.40 -12.78 13.61
N GLN A 226 -11.07 -14.07 13.72
CA GLN A 226 -11.99 -14.96 14.38
C GLN A 226 -12.37 -14.20 15.65
N ALA A 227 -13.64 -13.78 15.74
CA ALA A 227 -14.17 -13.34 17.01
C ALA A 227 -13.68 -14.42 17.96
N GLN A 228 -12.76 -14.09 18.87
CA GLN A 228 -12.44 -15.00 19.97
C GLN A 228 -13.83 -15.36 20.45
N THR A 229 -14.22 -16.61 20.26
CA THR A 229 -15.48 -17.11 20.78
C THR A 229 -15.41 -16.60 22.20
N GLN A 230 -16.21 -15.56 22.52
CA GLN A 230 -16.15 -14.99 23.87
C GLN A 230 -16.49 -16.16 24.73
N LEU A 231 -15.44 -16.80 25.27
CA LEU A 231 -15.61 -17.86 26.21
C LEU A 231 -16.59 -17.32 27.24
N THR A 232 -17.65 -18.01 27.46
CA THR A 232 -18.57 -17.67 28.55
C THR A 232 -17.76 -17.57 29.83
N LEU A 233 -18.21 -16.79 30.79
CA LEU A 233 -17.53 -16.72 32.10
C LEU A 233 -17.36 -18.15 32.68
N GLU A 234 -18.31 -19.04 32.46
CA GLU A 234 -18.27 -20.42 32.91
C GLU A 234 -17.14 -21.24 32.27
N GLU A 235 -16.96 -21.12 30.94
CA GLU A 235 -15.86 -21.78 30.23
C GLU A 235 -14.50 -21.19 30.62
N GLY A 236 -14.44 -19.88 30.87
CA GLY A 236 -13.26 -19.21 31.40
C GLY A 236 -12.88 -19.73 32.79
N VAL A 237 -13.85 -19.90 33.68
CA VAL A 237 -13.66 -20.46 35.01
C VAL A 237 -13.17 -21.91 34.95
N GLU A 238 -13.73 -22.74 34.08
CA GLU A 238 -13.25 -24.11 33.89
C GLU A 238 -11.78 -24.14 33.46
N ARG A 239 -11.37 -23.24 32.58
CA ARG A 239 -9.98 -23.15 32.14
C ARG A 239 -9.04 -22.69 33.28
N VAL A 240 -9.48 -21.76 34.13
CA VAL A 240 -8.76 -21.35 35.35
C VAL A 240 -8.60 -22.54 36.29
N LEU A 241 -9.65 -23.32 36.52
CA LEU A 241 -9.62 -24.47 37.42
C LEU A 241 -8.71 -25.60 36.90
N ARG A 242 -8.65 -25.84 35.58
CA ARG A 242 -7.69 -26.78 34.96
C ARG A 242 -6.25 -26.34 35.22
N LEU A 243 -5.91 -25.05 34.94
CA LEU A 243 -4.58 -24.54 35.23
C LEU A 243 -4.20 -24.65 36.71
N ARG A 244 -5.17 -24.50 37.63
CA ARG A 244 -4.96 -24.75 39.05
C ARG A 244 -4.66 -26.22 39.38
N ALA A 245 -5.36 -27.13 38.73
CA ALA A 245 -5.12 -28.58 38.91
C ALA A 245 -3.71 -28.95 38.42
N ASP A 246 -3.19 -28.22 37.40
CA ASP A 246 -1.83 -28.37 36.89
C ASP A 246 -0.78 -27.65 37.75
N GLY A 247 -1.15 -27.10 38.91
CA GLY A 247 -0.22 -26.48 39.88
C GLY A 247 0.01 -24.97 39.72
N VAL A 248 -0.68 -24.31 38.80
CA VAL A 248 -0.58 -22.85 38.60
C VAL A 248 -1.31 -22.13 39.75
N ARG A 249 -0.70 -21.04 40.28
CA ARG A 249 -1.36 -20.26 41.34
C ARG A 249 -2.62 -19.56 40.81
N MET A 250 -3.67 -19.45 41.62
CA MET A 250 -4.97 -18.87 41.23
C MET A 250 -4.85 -17.54 40.51
N LYS A 251 -4.05 -16.61 41.07
CA LYS A 251 -3.84 -15.27 40.46
C LYS A 251 -3.20 -15.34 39.11
N ASP A 252 -2.25 -16.24 38.89
CA ASP A 252 -1.54 -16.40 37.63
C ASP A 252 -2.42 -17.10 36.59
N ALA A 253 -3.19 -18.11 36.98
CA ALA A 253 -4.18 -18.78 36.13
C ALA A 253 -5.27 -17.81 35.66
N VAL A 254 -5.82 -16.99 36.56
CA VAL A 254 -6.82 -15.97 36.22
C VAL A 254 -6.22 -14.94 35.27
N ARG A 255 -5.00 -14.46 35.54
CA ARG A 255 -4.33 -13.49 34.64
C ARG A 255 -4.16 -14.09 33.24
N GLN A 256 -3.64 -15.30 33.15
CA GLN A 256 -3.42 -15.98 31.86
C GLN A 256 -4.72 -16.15 31.08
N VAL A 257 -5.77 -16.64 31.73
CA VAL A 257 -7.07 -16.83 31.06
C VAL A 257 -7.67 -15.47 30.66
N ALA A 258 -7.58 -14.44 31.49
CA ALA A 258 -8.08 -13.11 31.17
C ALA A 258 -7.33 -12.49 29.96
N ASP A 259 -6.01 -12.63 29.92
CA ASP A 259 -5.18 -12.13 28.81
C ASP A 259 -5.47 -12.87 27.50
N ASP A 260 -5.72 -14.18 27.58
CA ASP A 260 -6.04 -15.02 26.42
C ASP A 260 -7.48 -14.81 25.88
N THR A 261 -8.44 -14.48 26.77
CA THR A 261 -9.88 -14.50 26.43
C THR A 261 -10.55 -13.13 26.42
N GLY A 262 -9.92 -12.12 27.02
CA GLY A 262 -10.51 -10.80 27.22
C GLY A 262 -11.57 -10.72 28.31
N LEU A 263 -11.79 -11.81 29.07
CA LEU A 263 -12.71 -11.82 30.21
C LEU A 263 -12.16 -11.00 31.38
N SER A 264 -13.06 -10.44 32.18
CA SER A 264 -12.70 -9.65 33.36
C SER A 264 -11.95 -10.51 34.38
N ARG A 265 -10.78 -10.07 34.82
CA ARG A 265 -10.00 -10.76 35.87
C ARG A 265 -10.76 -10.90 37.18
N ASN A 266 -11.53 -9.87 37.53
CA ASN A 266 -12.31 -9.87 38.76
C ASN A 266 -13.45 -10.93 38.70
N ASP A 267 -14.18 -10.95 37.59
CA ASP A 267 -15.30 -11.88 37.42
C ASP A 267 -14.81 -13.33 37.35
N LEU A 268 -13.70 -13.59 36.67
CA LEU A 268 -13.05 -14.89 36.62
C LEU A 268 -12.59 -15.36 38.03
N TYR A 269 -11.95 -14.45 38.79
CA TYR A 269 -11.48 -14.77 40.13
C TYR A 269 -12.59 -15.07 41.08
N ASP A 270 -13.63 -14.21 41.11
CA ASP A 270 -14.79 -14.38 42.01
C ASP A 270 -15.60 -15.61 41.65
N ALA A 271 -15.80 -15.89 40.39
CA ALA A 271 -16.52 -17.06 39.94
C ALA A 271 -15.71 -18.36 40.18
N ALA A 272 -14.39 -18.34 40.04
CA ALA A 272 -13.54 -19.50 40.32
C ALA A 272 -13.41 -19.80 41.82
N LEU A 273 -13.57 -18.82 42.72
CA LEU A 273 -13.60 -19.04 44.17
C LEU A 273 -14.88 -19.63 44.68
N ARG A 274 -15.99 -19.52 43.94
CA ARG A 274 -17.30 -20.05 44.31
C ARG A 274 -17.48 -21.54 43.93
N ARG A 275 -16.56 -22.11 43.16
CA ARG A 275 -16.50 -23.50 42.74
C ARG A 275 -15.36 -24.26 43.44
#